data_578766b2c9951648e614352d24426f6b
#
_entry.id   578766b2c9951648e614352d24426f6b
#
_cell.length_a   1.000
_cell.length_b   1.000
_cell.length_c   1.000
_cell.angle_alpha   90.00
_cell.angle_beta   90.00
_cell.angle_gamma   90.00
#
_symmetry.space_group_name_H-M   'P 1'
#
loop_
_entity.id
_entity.type
_entity.pdbx_description
1 polymer ?
#
loop_
_entity_poly.entity_id
_entity_poly.type
_entity_poly.pdbx_seq_one_letter_code
_entity_poly.pdbx_strand_id
1 'polypeptide(L)'
;MNALSASAAFGSGRAHLVNLRQQSLFQARWRVLWIAIMFALVAVAALMRIAYLGLADHGPVRTSLEEALLPPRGEITDRNGVPLARAFPAYALWFNPKAMGEGGSPLVKSPQEVAASLKAIFPEIDEIDVAERLASGKSGYLRRRVLPEDANKVQAIGELALEMPRENDRHYPQGQLAAHVLGYIDADGQGKIGMEQVLHERLADPVLRGDSVPLSLDIRVQGALEDELRRGMLAVNALGAAGVVLDVDTGEIVAMASLPDFDPNAVTQSDLMQSEEAAALGKNAPVFNLSLIHISEPTRRTP
;
A
#
# COMPACT_ATOMS: atom_id res chain seq x y z
N MET A 1 -9.97 -32.93 -99.86
CA MET A 1 -8.90 -32.44 -98.99
C MET A 1 -9.53 -31.46 -97.93
N ASN A 2 -10.00 -31.89 -96.78
CA ASN A 2 -10.36 -30.98 -95.65
C ASN A 2 -10.80 -31.78 -94.38
N ALA A 3 -10.16 -32.87 -94.05
CA ALA A 3 -10.46 -33.63 -92.83
C ALA A 3 -9.36 -33.57 -91.76
N LEU A 4 -8.19 -32.94 -92.02
CA LEU A 4 -7.04 -32.88 -91.13
C LEU A 4 -6.91 -31.59 -90.32
N SER A 5 -7.72 -30.54 -90.62
CA SER A 5 -7.66 -29.27 -89.90
C SER A 5 -8.58 -29.20 -88.65
N ALA A 6 -9.60 -30.06 -88.51
CA ALA A 6 -10.53 -30.04 -87.40
C ALA A 6 -10.01 -30.76 -86.11
N SER A 7 -9.11 -31.71 -86.24
CA SER A 7 -8.54 -32.44 -85.06
C SER A 7 -7.51 -31.65 -84.27
N ALA A 8 -6.78 -30.73 -84.93
CA ALA A 8 -5.74 -29.90 -84.31
C ALA A 8 -6.34 -28.81 -83.42
N ALA A 9 -7.55 -28.30 -83.76
CA ALA A 9 -8.26 -27.22 -82.92
C ALA A 9 -8.82 -27.79 -81.68
N PHE A 10 -9.27 -29.06 -81.63
CA PHE A 10 -9.79 -29.68 -80.41
C PHE A 10 -8.70 -30.04 -79.38
N GLY A 11 -7.50 -30.31 -79.83
CA GLY A 11 -6.35 -30.60 -78.95
C GLY A 11 -5.81 -29.38 -78.19
N SER A 12 -5.76 -28.20 -78.84
CA SER A 12 -5.27 -26.98 -78.26
C SER A 12 -6.22 -26.41 -77.17
N GLY A 13 -7.53 -26.52 -77.36
CA GLY A 13 -8.54 -26.09 -76.38
C GLY A 13 -8.49 -26.90 -75.11
N ARG A 14 -8.30 -28.23 -75.19
CA ARG A 14 -8.14 -29.08 -73.99
C ARG A 14 -6.89 -28.83 -73.23
N ALA A 15 -5.77 -28.60 -73.86
CA ALA A 15 -4.48 -28.27 -73.26
C ALA A 15 -4.56 -26.90 -72.56
N HIS A 16 -5.27 -25.91 -73.11
CA HIS A 16 -5.42 -24.60 -72.56
C HIS A 16 -6.32 -24.61 -71.27
N LEU A 17 -7.42 -25.38 -71.29
CA LEU A 17 -8.29 -25.57 -70.12
C LEU A 17 -7.62 -26.32 -68.97
N VAL A 18 -6.77 -27.28 -69.26
CA VAL A 18 -5.97 -28.03 -68.28
C VAL A 18 -4.96 -27.11 -67.63
N ASN A 19 -4.29 -26.23 -68.37
CA ASN A 19 -3.35 -25.24 -67.86
C ASN A 19 -4.06 -24.18 -66.94
N LEU A 20 -5.22 -23.69 -67.35
CA LEU A 20 -6.00 -22.76 -66.53
C LEU A 20 -6.47 -23.38 -65.22
N ARG A 21 -6.85 -24.64 -65.24
CA ARG A 21 -7.27 -25.39 -64.04
C ARG A 21 -6.07 -25.65 -63.11
N GLN A 22 -4.90 -25.95 -63.66
CA GLN A 22 -3.68 -26.08 -62.87
C GLN A 22 -3.22 -24.76 -62.28
N GLN A 23 -3.32 -23.64 -62.99
CA GLN A 23 -3.00 -22.30 -62.47
C GLN A 23 -3.98 -21.86 -61.37
N SER A 24 -5.27 -22.12 -61.52
CA SER A 24 -6.25 -21.80 -60.49
C SER A 24 -6.04 -22.64 -59.21
N LEU A 25 -5.70 -23.91 -59.34
CA LEU A 25 -5.37 -24.79 -58.22
C LEU A 25 -4.07 -24.35 -57.52
N PHE A 26 -3.08 -23.90 -58.29
CA PHE A 26 -1.83 -23.37 -57.73
C PHE A 26 -2.08 -22.07 -56.93
N GLN A 27 -2.84 -21.14 -57.47
CA GLN A 27 -3.25 -19.93 -56.78
C GLN A 27 -4.08 -20.20 -55.53
N ALA A 28 -5.02 -21.16 -55.57
CA ALA A 28 -5.81 -21.57 -54.42
C ALA A 28 -4.91 -22.17 -53.30
N ARG A 29 -3.94 -23.03 -53.67
CA ARG A 29 -2.97 -23.60 -52.71
C ARG A 29 -2.11 -22.52 -52.05
N TRP A 30 -1.65 -21.51 -52.80
CA TRP A 30 -0.89 -20.41 -52.27
C TRP A 30 -1.74 -19.56 -51.29
N ARG A 31 -3.00 -19.31 -51.58
CA ARG A 31 -3.91 -18.61 -50.67
C ARG A 31 -4.14 -19.38 -49.37
N VAL A 32 -4.38 -20.67 -49.47
CA VAL A 32 -4.53 -21.55 -48.30
C VAL A 32 -3.26 -21.60 -47.47
N LEU A 33 -2.09 -21.65 -48.13
CA LEU A 33 -0.80 -21.64 -47.44
C LEU A 33 -0.56 -20.32 -46.69
N TRP A 34 -0.88 -19.17 -47.29
CA TRP A 34 -0.79 -17.87 -46.60
C TRP A 34 -1.73 -17.77 -45.42
N ILE A 35 -2.97 -18.27 -45.54
CA ILE A 35 -3.91 -18.33 -44.43
C ILE A 35 -3.38 -19.23 -43.31
N ALA A 36 -2.85 -20.40 -43.66
CA ALA A 36 -2.27 -21.31 -42.67
C ALA A 36 -1.06 -20.68 -41.94
N ILE A 37 -0.18 -19.96 -42.66
CA ILE A 37 0.96 -19.23 -42.10
C ILE A 37 0.44 -18.13 -41.11
N MET A 38 -0.57 -17.40 -41.53
CA MET A 38 -1.16 -16.35 -40.66
C MET A 38 -1.72 -16.93 -39.37
N PHE A 39 -2.45 -18.05 -39.44
CA PHE A 39 -2.96 -18.74 -38.26
C PHE A 39 -1.82 -19.30 -37.39
N ALA A 40 -0.78 -19.85 -37.99
CA ALA A 40 0.39 -20.33 -37.28
C ALA A 40 1.10 -19.18 -36.54
N LEU A 41 1.26 -18.01 -37.17
CA LEU A 41 1.84 -16.81 -36.50
C LEU A 41 0.99 -16.32 -35.33
N VAL A 42 -0.34 -16.29 -35.50
CA VAL A 42 -1.25 -15.93 -34.41
C VAL A 42 -1.16 -16.93 -33.27
N ALA A 43 -1.13 -18.22 -33.54
CA ALA A 43 -0.95 -19.26 -32.53
C ALA A 43 0.39 -19.13 -31.78
N VAL A 44 1.48 -18.89 -32.50
CA VAL A 44 2.81 -18.66 -31.91
C VAL A 44 2.81 -17.40 -31.06
N ALA A 45 2.19 -16.32 -31.53
CA ALA A 45 2.06 -15.08 -30.72
C ALA A 45 1.22 -15.30 -29.46
N ALA A 46 0.13 -16.05 -29.53
CA ALA A 46 -0.69 -16.41 -28.38
C ALA A 46 0.08 -17.28 -27.38
N LEU A 47 0.83 -18.29 -27.87
CA LEU A 47 1.68 -19.13 -27.02
C LEU A 47 2.80 -18.33 -26.35
N MET A 48 3.46 -17.41 -27.09
CA MET A 48 4.45 -16.52 -26.50
C MET A 48 3.85 -15.60 -25.43
N ARG A 49 2.64 -15.10 -25.67
CA ARG A 49 1.94 -14.27 -24.69
C ARG A 49 1.55 -15.06 -23.43
N ILE A 50 1.09 -16.30 -23.59
CA ILE A 50 0.80 -17.18 -22.46
C ILE A 50 2.09 -17.51 -21.68
N ALA A 51 3.17 -17.85 -22.39
CA ALA A 51 4.47 -18.10 -21.78
C ALA A 51 5.00 -16.85 -21.06
N TYR A 52 4.88 -15.68 -21.67
CA TYR A 52 5.25 -14.40 -21.04
C TYR A 52 4.43 -14.12 -19.79
N LEU A 53 3.10 -14.35 -19.83
CA LEU A 53 2.23 -14.18 -18.66
C LEU A 53 2.48 -15.22 -17.57
N GLY A 54 2.92 -16.43 -17.95
CA GLY A 54 3.25 -17.48 -16.99
C GLY A 54 4.66 -17.35 -16.39
N LEU A 55 5.60 -16.72 -17.11
CA LEU A 55 6.96 -16.45 -16.63
C LEU A 55 7.09 -15.08 -15.96
N ALA A 56 6.32 -14.09 -16.41
CA ALA A 56 6.13 -12.86 -15.69
C ALA A 56 5.18 -13.15 -14.54
N ASP A 57 5.73 -13.39 -13.36
CA ASP A 57 5.02 -13.72 -12.13
C ASP A 57 4.21 -12.51 -11.66
N HIS A 58 3.07 -12.28 -12.31
CA HIS A 58 2.09 -11.24 -12.02
C HIS A 58 0.80 -11.84 -11.44
N GLY A 59 0.84 -13.12 -11.07
CA GLY A 59 -0.25 -13.73 -10.32
C GLY A 59 -0.24 -13.23 -8.88
N PRO A 60 -1.40 -13.05 -8.23
CA PRO A 60 -1.40 -12.98 -6.79
C PRO A 60 -0.68 -14.25 -6.30
N VAL A 61 0.44 -14.05 -5.61
CA VAL A 61 1.17 -15.11 -4.94
C VAL A 61 0.11 -15.93 -4.23
N ARG A 62 -0.02 -17.22 -4.57
CA ARG A 62 -0.84 -18.13 -3.78
C ARG A 62 -0.12 -18.23 -2.45
N THR A 63 -0.43 -17.28 -1.57
CA THR A 63 0.06 -17.28 -0.20
C THR A 63 -0.34 -18.63 0.38
N SER A 64 0.64 -19.38 0.84
CA SER A 64 0.36 -20.59 1.61
C SER A 64 -0.55 -20.19 2.77
N LEU A 65 -1.35 -21.12 3.30
CA LEU A 65 -2.19 -20.81 4.45
C LEU A 65 -1.35 -20.25 5.61
N GLU A 66 -0.12 -20.72 5.77
CA GLU A 66 0.87 -20.21 6.72
C GLU A 66 1.24 -18.74 6.45
N GLU A 67 1.48 -18.38 5.20
CA GLU A 67 1.82 -17.02 4.81
C GLU A 67 0.63 -16.05 4.98
N ALA A 68 -0.61 -16.54 4.80
CA ALA A 68 -1.82 -15.78 5.06
C ALA A 68 -2.05 -15.49 6.56
N LEU A 69 -1.45 -16.27 7.45
CA LEU A 69 -1.51 -16.11 8.90
C LEU A 69 -0.39 -15.19 9.44
N LEU A 70 0.66 -14.93 8.64
CA LEU A 70 1.72 -14.02 9.05
C LEU A 70 1.22 -12.58 9.06
N PRO A 71 1.69 -11.77 10.03
CA PRO A 71 1.38 -10.34 10.04
C PRO A 71 1.89 -9.66 8.76
N PRO A 72 1.23 -8.62 8.27
CA PRO A 72 1.66 -7.93 7.05
C PRO A 72 3.03 -7.23 7.19
N ARG A 73 3.46 -6.97 8.43
CA ARG A 73 4.75 -6.37 8.78
C ARG A 73 5.22 -6.91 10.12
N GLY A 74 6.51 -7.14 10.29
CA GLY A 74 7.13 -7.67 11.51
C GLY A 74 6.83 -6.82 12.75
N GLU A 75 6.72 -7.47 13.90
CA GLU A 75 6.49 -6.83 15.19
C GLU A 75 7.79 -6.23 15.74
N ILE A 76 7.72 -5.07 16.39
CA ILE A 76 8.81 -4.50 17.18
C ILE A 76 8.43 -4.65 18.65
N THR A 77 9.33 -5.18 19.46
CA THR A 77 9.14 -5.36 20.91
C THR A 77 10.22 -4.64 21.71
N ASP A 78 9.96 -4.42 23.00
CA ASP A 78 11.00 -4.05 23.95
C ASP A 78 11.89 -5.27 24.27
N ARG A 79 12.91 -5.07 25.12
CA ARG A 79 13.82 -6.15 25.57
C ARG A 79 13.12 -7.28 26.34
N ASN A 80 11.93 -7.02 26.88
CA ASN A 80 11.12 -7.97 27.66
C ASN A 80 10.03 -8.65 26.83
N GLY A 81 9.97 -8.37 25.52
CA GLY A 81 8.93 -8.89 24.62
C GLY A 81 7.62 -8.12 24.64
N VAL A 82 7.57 -6.93 25.29
CA VAL A 82 6.38 -6.07 25.26
C VAL A 82 6.23 -5.45 23.88
N PRO A 83 5.07 -5.59 23.21
CA PRO A 83 4.89 -5.05 21.87
C PRO A 83 4.88 -3.52 21.86
N LEU A 84 5.74 -2.96 21.02
CA LEU A 84 5.89 -1.52 20.77
C LEU A 84 5.23 -1.10 19.45
N ALA A 85 5.29 -1.97 18.44
CA ALA A 85 4.63 -1.74 17.16
C ALA A 85 4.18 -3.07 16.56
N ARG A 86 2.89 -3.18 16.19
CA ARG A 86 2.24 -4.36 15.60
C ARG A 86 1.52 -4.00 14.33
N ALA A 87 1.45 -4.97 13.41
CA ALA A 87 0.64 -4.84 12.21
C ALA A 87 -0.60 -5.74 12.33
N PHE A 88 -1.76 -5.18 11.98
CA PHE A 88 -3.02 -5.91 11.91
C PHE A 88 -3.60 -5.85 10.51
N PRO A 89 -4.29 -6.90 10.06
CA PRO A 89 -5.15 -6.78 8.90
C PRO A 89 -6.32 -5.86 9.26
N ALA A 90 -6.40 -4.74 8.58
CA ALA A 90 -7.48 -3.78 8.69
C ALA A 90 -8.17 -3.60 7.33
N TYR A 91 -9.19 -2.79 7.29
CA TYR A 91 -9.87 -2.38 6.08
C TYR A 91 -9.91 -0.86 5.99
N ALA A 92 -9.98 -0.34 4.77
CA ALA A 92 -10.35 1.05 4.55
C ALA A 92 -11.79 1.09 4.04
N LEU A 93 -12.56 2.08 4.48
CA LEU A 93 -13.86 2.39 3.91
C LEU A 93 -13.63 3.34 2.74
N TRP A 94 -13.79 2.83 1.53
CA TRP A 94 -13.62 3.55 0.28
C TRP A 94 -14.95 3.76 -0.41
N PHE A 95 -15.22 4.97 -0.84
CA PHE A 95 -16.38 5.28 -1.68
C PHE A 95 -15.98 5.23 -3.15
N ASN A 96 -16.63 4.34 -3.91
CA ASN A 96 -16.47 4.20 -5.34
C ASN A 96 -17.79 4.52 -6.06
N PRO A 97 -17.99 5.74 -6.56
CA PRO A 97 -19.24 6.13 -7.23
C PRO A 97 -19.51 5.37 -8.54
N LYS A 98 -18.47 4.71 -9.11
CA LYS A 98 -18.56 3.94 -10.34
C LYS A 98 -18.83 2.44 -10.12
N ALA A 99 -18.97 1.99 -8.87
CA ALA A 99 -19.18 0.58 -8.56
C ALA A 99 -20.45 -0.01 -9.24
N MET A 100 -21.45 0.83 -9.52
CA MET A 100 -22.69 0.44 -10.20
C MET A 100 -22.65 0.68 -11.72
N GLY A 101 -21.50 1.00 -12.28
CA GLY A 101 -21.30 1.24 -13.72
C GLY A 101 -21.44 2.71 -14.14
N GLU A 102 -21.05 3.00 -15.38
CA GLU A 102 -21.15 4.35 -15.94
C GLU A 102 -22.62 4.68 -16.21
N GLY A 103 -23.13 5.74 -15.58
CA GLY A 103 -24.50 6.23 -15.74
C GLY A 103 -25.52 5.73 -14.71
N GLY A 104 -25.10 4.87 -13.76
CA GLY A 104 -25.92 4.49 -12.61
C GLY A 104 -25.86 5.52 -11.47
N SER A 105 -26.81 5.41 -10.52
CA SER A 105 -26.67 6.16 -9.25
C SER A 105 -25.47 5.64 -8.47
N PRO A 106 -24.64 6.52 -7.86
CA PRO A 106 -23.52 6.08 -7.07
C PRO A 106 -23.92 5.29 -5.81
N LEU A 107 -25.16 5.43 -5.36
CA LEU A 107 -25.73 4.78 -4.19
C LEU A 107 -27.12 4.24 -4.49
N VAL A 108 -27.51 3.17 -3.81
CA VAL A 108 -28.88 2.61 -3.81
C VAL A 108 -29.77 3.45 -2.88
N LYS A 109 -29.26 3.77 -1.69
CA LYS A 109 -29.92 4.62 -0.70
C LYS A 109 -29.51 6.09 -0.87
N SER A 110 -30.22 6.99 -0.22
CA SER A 110 -29.82 8.40 -0.22
C SER A 110 -28.48 8.60 0.53
N PRO A 111 -27.65 9.60 0.13
CA PRO A 111 -26.40 9.90 0.85
C PRO A 111 -26.58 10.12 2.34
N GLN A 112 -27.71 10.70 2.75
CA GLN A 112 -28.05 10.95 4.16
C GLN A 112 -28.34 9.66 4.92
N GLU A 113 -29.10 8.72 4.33
CA GLU A 113 -29.39 7.42 4.94
C GLU A 113 -28.13 6.56 5.09
N VAL A 114 -27.23 6.62 4.09
CA VAL A 114 -25.93 5.92 4.15
C VAL A 114 -25.05 6.54 5.24
N ALA A 115 -24.97 7.88 5.30
CA ALA A 115 -24.20 8.60 6.31
C ALA A 115 -24.72 8.31 7.73
N ALA A 116 -26.03 8.30 7.93
CA ALA A 116 -26.65 7.92 9.22
C ALA A 116 -26.32 6.47 9.61
N SER A 117 -26.35 5.54 8.63
CA SER A 117 -25.98 4.14 8.85
C SER A 117 -24.49 3.99 9.24
N LEU A 118 -23.61 4.75 8.59
CA LEU A 118 -22.18 4.79 8.91
C LEU A 118 -21.93 5.43 10.28
N LYS A 119 -22.69 6.48 10.64
CA LYS A 119 -22.63 7.10 11.96
C LYS A 119 -23.00 6.14 13.10
N ALA A 120 -23.97 5.26 12.84
CA ALA A 120 -24.36 4.24 13.82
C ALA A 120 -23.24 3.20 14.08
N ILE A 121 -22.40 2.93 13.07
CA ILE A 121 -21.25 2.01 13.18
C ILE A 121 -20.05 2.74 13.77
N PHE A 122 -19.81 3.97 13.33
CA PHE A 122 -18.67 4.82 13.69
C PHE A 122 -19.14 6.13 14.32
N PRO A 123 -19.38 6.18 15.63
CA PRO A 123 -19.91 7.35 16.32
C PRO A 123 -19.08 8.63 16.18
N GLU A 124 -17.78 8.52 15.89
CA GLU A 124 -16.85 9.62 15.73
C GLU A 124 -16.90 10.31 14.35
N ILE A 125 -17.57 9.70 13.36
CA ILE A 125 -17.69 10.28 12.03
C ILE A 125 -18.68 11.45 12.05
N ASP A 126 -18.34 12.53 11.34
CA ASP A 126 -19.27 13.62 11.07
C ASP A 126 -20.24 13.19 9.96
N GLU A 127 -21.51 13.04 10.32
CA GLU A 127 -22.57 12.60 9.41
C GLU A 127 -22.78 13.59 8.24
N ILE A 128 -22.64 14.89 8.50
CA ILE A 128 -22.85 15.92 7.49
C ILE A 128 -21.72 15.89 6.46
N ASP A 129 -20.45 15.83 6.92
CA ASP A 129 -19.27 15.74 6.03
C ASP A 129 -19.32 14.47 5.18
N VAL A 130 -19.68 13.34 5.77
CA VAL A 130 -19.83 12.07 5.01
C VAL A 130 -20.95 12.16 3.99
N ALA A 131 -22.12 12.71 4.34
CA ALA A 131 -23.23 12.87 3.40
C ALA A 131 -22.86 13.78 2.23
N GLU A 132 -22.13 14.88 2.48
CA GLU A 132 -21.62 15.77 1.43
C GLU A 132 -20.61 15.10 0.51
N ARG A 133 -19.69 14.30 1.06
CA ARG A 133 -18.72 13.52 0.28
C ARG A 133 -19.42 12.50 -0.61
N LEU A 134 -20.39 11.76 -0.08
CA LEU A 134 -21.18 10.81 -0.84
C LEU A 134 -21.99 11.50 -1.95
N ALA A 135 -22.60 12.65 -1.66
CA ALA A 135 -23.36 13.44 -2.63
C ALA A 135 -22.47 14.05 -3.72
N SER A 136 -21.19 14.35 -3.42
CA SER A 136 -20.25 14.92 -4.39
C SER A 136 -19.93 13.98 -5.55
N GLY A 137 -20.18 12.67 -5.40
CA GLY A 137 -19.87 11.65 -6.40
C GLY A 137 -18.37 11.49 -6.68
N LYS A 138 -17.49 11.97 -5.80
CA LYS A 138 -16.04 11.80 -5.92
C LYS A 138 -15.61 10.58 -5.13
N SER A 139 -14.81 9.70 -5.77
CA SER A 139 -14.19 8.57 -5.09
C SER A 139 -13.19 9.06 -4.02
N GLY A 140 -13.14 8.34 -2.90
CA GLY A 140 -12.21 8.67 -1.83
C GLY A 140 -12.38 7.83 -0.57
N TYR A 141 -11.40 7.93 0.31
CA TYR A 141 -11.48 7.32 1.63
C TYR A 141 -12.47 8.08 2.51
N LEU A 142 -13.45 7.36 3.03
CA LEU A 142 -14.36 7.88 4.08
C LEU A 142 -13.76 7.64 5.45
N ARG A 143 -13.11 6.47 5.64
CA ARG A 143 -12.43 6.09 6.88
C ARG A 143 -11.32 5.11 6.58
N ARG A 144 -10.24 5.19 7.33
CA ARG A 144 -9.16 4.20 7.36
C ARG A 144 -9.17 3.45 8.69
N ARG A 145 -8.44 2.36 8.78
CA ARG A 145 -8.29 1.56 10.02
C ARG A 145 -9.63 1.03 10.54
N VAL A 146 -10.38 0.40 9.65
CA VAL A 146 -11.65 -0.26 10.00
C VAL A 146 -11.35 -1.70 10.42
N LEU A 147 -11.78 -2.05 11.63
CA LEU A 147 -11.64 -3.42 12.14
C LEU A 147 -12.51 -4.41 11.33
N PRO A 148 -12.13 -5.69 11.25
CA PRO A 148 -12.90 -6.70 10.51
C PRO A 148 -14.36 -6.80 10.95
N GLU A 149 -14.64 -6.62 12.24
CA GLU A 149 -16.01 -6.64 12.79
C GLU A 149 -16.87 -5.50 12.24
N ASP A 150 -16.31 -4.29 12.17
CA ASP A 150 -17.01 -3.12 11.65
C ASP A 150 -17.09 -3.14 10.13
N ALA A 151 -16.11 -3.71 9.45
CA ALA A 151 -16.17 -3.95 8.01
C ALA A 151 -17.38 -4.83 7.63
N ASN A 152 -17.65 -5.87 8.42
CA ASN A 152 -18.82 -6.72 8.22
C ASN A 152 -20.14 -5.93 8.41
N LYS A 153 -20.20 -5.02 9.38
CA LYS A 153 -21.38 -4.14 9.60
C LYS A 153 -21.58 -3.18 8.42
N VAL A 154 -20.49 -2.62 7.88
CA VAL A 154 -20.53 -1.76 6.69
C VAL A 154 -21.05 -2.54 5.48
N GLN A 155 -20.54 -3.75 5.25
CA GLN A 155 -21.04 -4.60 4.17
C GLN A 155 -22.54 -4.94 4.33
N ALA A 156 -23.02 -5.08 5.57
CA ALA A 156 -24.43 -5.32 5.85
C ALA A 156 -25.35 -4.14 5.49
N ILE A 157 -24.82 -2.92 5.28
CA ILE A 157 -25.58 -1.78 4.75
C ILE A 157 -26.12 -2.09 3.34
N GLY A 158 -25.37 -2.90 2.57
CA GLY A 158 -25.75 -3.36 1.24
C GLY A 158 -25.51 -2.35 0.13
N GLU A 159 -24.62 -1.38 0.33
CA GLU A 159 -24.20 -0.39 -0.68
C GLU A 159 -22.97 -0.87 -1.44
N LEU A 160 -23.11 -1.16 -2.73
CA LEU A 160 -22.01 -1.62 -3.58
C LEU A 160 -20.95 -0.55 -3.80
N ALA A 161 -21.30 0.72 -3.65
CA ALA A 161 -20.38 1.85 -3.76
C ALA A 161 -19.48 2.00 -2.53
N LEU A 162 -19.75 1.29 -1.44
CA LEU A 162 -18.90 1.22 -0.26
C LEU A 162 -18.01 -0.01 -0.35
N GLU A 163 -16.80 0.19 -0.80
CA GLU A 163 -15.78 -0.85 -0.89
C GLU A 163 -14.95 -0.91 0.39
N MET A 164 -14.53 -2.13 0.75
CA MET A 164 -13.70 -2.40 1.92
C MET A 164 -12.37 -3.04 1.50
N PRO A 165 -11.47 -2.28 0.81
CA PRO A 165 -10.15 -2.79 0.49
C PRO A 165 -9.37 -3.11 1.77
N ARG A 166 -8.60 -4.20 1.72
CA ARG A 166 -7.72 -4.56 2.83
C ARG A 166 -6.59 -3.55 2.93
N GLU A 167 -6.34 -3.08 4.11
CA GLU A 167 -5.19 -2.26 4.48
C GLU A 167 -4.36 -2.97 5.53
N ASN A 168 -3.06 -2.72 5.50
CA ASN A 168 -2.18 -3.14 6.58
C ASN A 168 -2.12 -1.98 7.57
N ASP A 169 -2.75 -2.12 8.70
CA ASP A 169 -2.66 -1.13 9.75
C ASP A 169 -1.49 -1.41 10.68
N ARG A 170 -0.69 -0.38 10.94
CA ARG A 170 0.38 -0.40 11.93
C ARG A 170 -0.11 0.29 13.19
N HIS A 171 -0.12 -0.44 14.28
CA HIS A 171 -0.58 0.05 15.57
C HIS A 171 0.57 0.10 16.57
N TYR A 172 0.64 1.19 17.32
CA TYR A 172 1.61 1.42 18.38
C TYR A 172 0.86 1.37 19.73
N PRO A 173 0.85 0.20 20.40
CA PRO A 173 0.00 -0.02 21.60
C PRO A 173 0.33 0.90 22.76
N GLN A 174 1.55 1.42 22.80
CA GLN A 174 2.03 2.31 23.87
C GLN A 174 1.74 3.81 23.57
N GLY A 175 1.02 4.11 22.46
CA GLY A 175 0.71 5.48 22.08
C GLY A 175 1.96 6.30 21.80
N GLN A 176 2.10 7.43 22.48
CA GLN A 176 3.21 8.37 22.32
C GLN A 176 4.53 7.87 22.91
N LEU A 177 4.49 6.84 23.78
CA LEU A 177 5.67 6.35 24.47
C LEU A 177 6.70 5.77 23.47
N ALA A 178 7.94 6.22 23.59
CA ALA A 178 9.05 5.89 22.69
C ALA A 178 8.81 6.30 21.21
N ALA A 179 7.91 7.24 20.92
CA ALA A 179 7.54 7.63 19.56
C ALA A 179 8.74 8.04 18.70
N HIS A 180 9.69 8.79 19.25
CA HIS A 180 10.87 9.21 18.51
C HIS A 180 11.86 8.07 18.21
N VAL A 181 11.87 7.03 19.03
CA VAL A 181 12.70 5.84 18.77
C VAL A 181 12.01 4.94 17.75
N LEU A 182 10.72 4.71 17.92
CA LEU A 182 9.95 3.86 17.01
C LEU A 182 9.78 4.51 15.63
N GLY A 183 9.42 5.78 15.61
CA GLY A 183 9.00 6.45 14.40
C GLY A 183 7.59 6.07 13.99
N TYR A 184 7.30 6.22 12.69
CA TYR A 184 6.00 5.88 12.12
C TYR A 184 6.15 5.40 10.66
N ILE A 185 5.09 4.80 10.15
CA ILE A 185 4.96 4.45 8.73
C ILE A 185 3.97 5.40 8.04
N ASP A 186 4.17 5.62 6.74
CA ASP A 186 3.19 6.34 5.92
C ASP A 186 2.03 5.43 5.46
N ALA A 187 1.15 6.02 4.65
CA ALA A 187 0.01 5.32 4.07
C ALA A 187 0.39 4.14 3.17
N ASP A 188 1.59 4.18 2.59
CA ASP A 188 2.12 3.13 1.71
C ASP A 188 2.89 2.05 2.50
N GLY A 189 2.91 2.15 3.83
CA GLY A 189 3.59 1.20 4.72
C GLY A 189 5.11 1.39 4.80
N GLN A 190 5.64 2.53 4.30
CA GLN A 190 7.07 2.85 4.34
C GLN A 190 7.42 3.50 5.68
N GLY A 191 8.46 3.00 6.34
CA GLY A 191 9.03 3.63 7.53
C GLY A 191 9.63 5.00 7.19
N LYS A 192 9.21 6.05 7.86
CA LYS A 192 9.64 7.43 7.58
C LYS A 192 10.75 7.91 8.49
N ILE A 193 10.69 7.57 9.75
CA ILE A 193 11.69 7.92 10.76
C ILE A 193 11.87 6.78 11.76
N GLY A 194 12.88 6.88 12.62
CA GLY A 194 13.13 5.97 13.73
C GLY A 194 13.41 4.53 13.30
N MET A 195 13.12 3.59 14.18
CA MET A 195 13.34 2.16 13.94
C MET A 195 12.46 1.59 12.83
N GLU A 196 11.27 2.17 12.59
CA GLU A 196 10.44 1.81 11.45
C GLU A 196 11.14 2.05 10.11
N GLN A 197 11.95 3.11 10.02
CA GLN A 197 12.75 3.39 8.83
C GLN A 197 13.99 2.49 8.77
N VAL A 198 14.74 2.40 9.87
CA VAL A 198 15.99 1.64 9.92
C VAL A 198 15.78 0.16 9.68
N LEU A 199 14.70 -0.40 10.22
CA LEU A 199 14.33 -1.82 10.11
C LEU A 199 13.38 -2.10 8.96
N HIS A 200 13.11 -1.13 8.07
CA HIS A 200 12.05 -1.24 7.07
C HIS A 200 12.16 -2.52 6.24
N GLU A 201 13.34 -2.79 5.67
CA GLU A 201 13.57 -3.97 4.84
C GLU A 201 13.30 -5.27 5.61
N ARG A 202 13.80 -5.40 6.84
CA ARG A 202 13.59 -6.58 7.69
C ARG A 202 12.12 -6.77 8.07
N LEU A 203 11.44 -5.68 8.45
CA LEU A 203 10.04 -5.74 8.89
C LEU A 203 9.08 -6.03 7.74
N ALA A 204 9.44 -5.67 6.50
CA ALA A 204 8.66 -5.92 5.30
C ALA A 204 8.97 -7.27 4.64
N ASP A 205 10.10 -7.92 4.98
CA ASP A 205 10.53 -9.18 4.37
C ASP A 205 9.51 -10.29 4.64
N PRO A 206 8.95 -10.93 3.61
CA PRO A 206 7.98 -12.02 3.75
C PRO A 206 8.47 -13.20 4.60
N VAL A 207 9.78 -13.45 4.63
CA VAL A 207 10.39 -14.56 5.38
C VAL A 207 10.57 -14.20 6.86
N LEU A 208 10.95 -12.95 7.15
CA LEU A 208 11.35 -12.50 8.49
C LEU A 208 10.22 -11.82 9.27
N ARG A 209 9.15 -11.39 8.61
CA ARG A 209 8.04 -10.64 9.25
C ARG A 209 7.24 -11.42 10.29
N GLY A 210 7.39 -12.75 10.32
CA GLY A 210 6.82 -13.60 11.38
C GLY A 210 7.54 -13.46 12.72
N ASP A 211 8.81 -13.06 12.70
CA ASP A 211 9.63 -12.92 13.87
C ASP A 211 9.61 -11.49 14.41
N SER A 212 9.44 -11.34 15.71
CA SER A 212 9.55 -10.04 16.38
C SER A 212 11.00 -9.55 16.39
N VAL A 213 11.16 -8.22 16.32
CA VAL A 213 12.46 -7.56 16.43
C VAL A 213 12.55 -6.92 17.81
N PRO A 214 13.29 -7.52 18.77
CA PRO A 214 13.49 -6.90 20.07
C PRO A 214 14.44 -5.72 19.99
N LEU A 215 14.06 -4.60 20.59
CA LEU A 215 14.93 -3.46 20.86
C LEU A 215 15.59 -3.61 22.23
N SER A 216 16.67 -2.88 22.47
CA SER A 216 17.31 -2.78 23.78
C SER A 216 16.50 -1.97 24.81
N LEU A 217 15.45 -1.27 24.38
CA LEU A 217 14.59 -0.47 25.24
C LEU A 217 13.88 -1.31 26.31
N ASP A 218 13.75 -0.76 27.51
CA ASP A 218 12.82 -1.21 28.54
C ASP A 218 11.70 -0.17 28.67
N ILE A 219 10.47 -0.58 28.29
CA ILE A 219 9.33 0.35 28.22
C ILE A 219 8.99 0.99 29.58
N ARG A 220 9.30 0.33 30.70
CA ARG A 220 9.09 0.87 32.05
C ARG A 220 10.07 1.99 32.36
N VAL A 221 11.33 1.80 31.98
CA VAL A 221 12.39 2.82 32.13
C VAL A 221 12.11 3.98 31.19
N GLN A 222 11.66 3.68 29.98
CA GLN A 222 11.25 4.69 28.99
C GLN A 222 10.12 5.58 29.54
N GLY A 223 9.07 4.97 30.09
CA GLY A 223 7.95 5.72 30.68
C GLY A 223 8.37 6.59 31.85
N ALA A 224 9.22 6.07 32.75
CA ALA A 224 9.75 6.85 33.85
C ALA A 224 10.60 8.05 33.37
N LEU A 225 11.45 7.83 32.35
CA LEU A 225 12.26 8.89 31.77
C LEU A 225 11.40 10.00 31.15
N GLU A 226 10.40 9.64 30.34
CA GLU A 226 9.52 10.62 29.69
C GLU A 226 8.69 11.40 30.70
N ASP A 227 8.18 10.74 31.75
CA ASP A 227 7.43 11.39 32.83
C ASP A 227 8.28 12.40 33.60
N GLU A 228 9.52 12.05 33.95
CA GLU A 228 10.42 12.97 34.66
C GLU A 228 10.84 14.15 33.77
N LEU A 229 11.13 13.89 32.47
CA LEU A 229 11.45 14.97 31.53
C LEU A 229 10.27 15.92 31.35
N ARG A 230 9.03 15.38 31.26
CA ARG A 230 7.80 16.19 31.12
C ARG A 230 7.57 17.04 32.36
N ARG A 231 7.74 16.49 33.56
CA ARG A 231 7.65 17.25 34.83
C ARG A 231 8.73 18.33 34.92
N GLY A 232 9.98 17.98 34.57
CA GLY A 232 11.10 18.94 34.56
C GLY A 232 10.86 20.06 33.56
N MET A 233 10.42 19.75 32.35
CA MET A 233 10.11 20.72 31.31
C MET A 233 9.05 21.73 31.77
N LEU A 234 7.96 21.24 32.40
CA LEU A 234 6.91 22.10 32.96
C LEU A 234 7.42 22.94 34.11
N ALA A 235 8.25 22.42 35.02
CA ALA A 235 8.76 23.11 36.17
C ALA A 235 9.64 24.33 35.82
N VAL A 236 10.40 24.23 34.72
CA VAL A 236 11.31 25.31 34.26
C VAL A 236 10.77 26.07 33.05
N ASN A 237 9.54 25.74 32.60
CA ASN A 237 8.91 26.29 31.41
C ASN A 237 9.81 26.16 30.15
N ALA A 238 10.44 24.98 29.98
CA ALA A 238 11.31 24.69 28.84
C ALA A 238 10.47 24.40 27.57
N LEU A 239 11.02 24.70 26.40
CA LEU A 239 10.40 24.44 25.11
C LEU A 239 10.61 22.99 24.63
N GLY A 240 11.57 22.29 25.21
CA GLY A 240 11.86 20.89 24.91
C GLY A 240 12.79 20.28 25.93
N ALA A 241 12.81 18.97 25.98
CA ALA A 241 13.70 18.19 26.84
C ALA A 241 14.11 16.90 26.13
N ALA A 242 15.30 16.40 26.42
CA ALA A 242 15.76 15.12 25.91
C ALA A 242 16.56 14.38 26.99
N GLY A 243 16.52 13.07 26.95
CA GLY A 243 17.27 12.23 27.89
C GLY A 243 17.57 10.86 27.29
N VAL A 244 18.68 10.28 27.74
CA VAL A 244 19.13 8.94 27.33
C VAL A 244 19.58 8.19 28.59
N VAL A 245 19.15 6.93 28.71
CA VAL A 245 19.60 6.01 29.74
C VAL A 245 20.38 4.89 29.05
N LEU A 246 21.63 4.71 29.44
CA LEU A 246 22.55 3.72 28.91
C LEU A 246 22.89 2.69 29.98
N ASP A 247 22.97 1.44 29.57
CA ASP A 247 23.61 0.40 30.34
C ASP A 247 25.14 0.56 30.22
N VAL A 248 25.82 0.77 31.34
CA VAL A 248 27.26 1.08 31.33
C VAL A 248 28.16 -0.12 31.02
N ASP A 249 27.61 -1.34 31.20
CA ASP A 249 28.36 -2.58 30.99
C ASP A 249 28.27 -3.04 29.54
N THR A 250 27.09 -2.88 28.93
CA THR A 250 26.79 -3.36 27.56
C THR A 250 26.84 -2.24 26.52
N GLY A 251 26.66 -0.99 26.93
CA GLY A 251 26.49 0.17 26.02
C GLY A 251 25.10 0.24 25.37
N GLU A 252 24.16 -0.62 25.75
CA GLU A 252 22.81 -0.61 25.21
C GLU A 252 22.02 0.61 25.67
N ILE A 253 21.21 1.16 24.76
CA ILE A 253 20.25 2.22 25.08
C ILE A 253 19.03 1.57 25.71
N VAL A 254 18.84 1.78 27.01
CA VAL A 254 17.69 1.26 27.79
C VAL A 254 16.47 2.15 27.64
N ALA A 255 16.67 3.47 27.55
CA ALA A 255 15.63 4.45 27.26
C ALA A 255 16.19 5.66 26.53
N MET A 256 15.42 6.24 25.63
CA MET A 256 15.74 7.49 24.92
C MET A 256 14.46 8.28 24.68
N ALA A 257 14.37 9.46 25.21
CA ALA A 257 13.20 10.32 25.11
C ALA A 257 13.55 11.69 24.55
N SER A 258 12.64 12.26 23.79
CA SER A 258 12.66 13.61 23.26
C SER A 258 11.26 14.21 23.42
N LEU A 259 11.18 15.45 23.91
CA LEU A 259 9.92 16.17 24.11
C LEU A 259 10.01 17.53 23.39
N PRO A 260 8.92 18.02 22.78
CA PRO A 260 7.58 17.42 22.75
C PRO A 260 7.56 16.11 21.94
N ASP A 261 6.67 15.21 22.32
CA ASP A 261 6.40 13.94 21.64
C ASP A 261 5.21 14.06 20.65
N PHE A 262 4.98 13.03 19.87
CA PHE A 262 3.88 12.90 18.94
C PHE A 262 3.21 11.53 19.07
N ASP A 263 1.99 11.37 18.58
CA ASP A 263 1.33 10.06 18.51
C ASP A 263 1.61 9.40 17.15
N PRO A 264 2.40 8.30 17.10
CA PRO A 264 2.68 7.60 15.86
C PRO A 264 1.44 6.93 15.24
N ASN A 265 0.35 6.75 16.01
CA ASN A 265 -0.93 6.29 15.49
C ASN A 265 -1.73 7.38 14.76
N ALA A 266 -1.44 8.66 15.02
CA ALA A 266 -2.21 9.79 14.51
C ALA A 266 -1.32 10.96 14.08
N VAL A 267 -0.27 10.67 13.32
CA VAL A 267 0.66 11.69 12.80
C VAL A 267 -0.08 12.66 11.89
N THR A 268 -0.07 13.93 12.26
CA THR A 268 -0.74 15.00 11.52
C THR A 268 0.25 15.82 10.69
N GLN A 269 -0.27 16.58 9.71
CA GLN A 269 0.56 17.50 8.95
C GLN A 269 1.28 18.53 9.84
N SER A 270 0.64 18.96 10.95
CA SER A 270 1.23 19.88 11.92
C SER A 270 2.42 19.28 12.66
N ASP A 271 2.44 17.97 12.88
CA ASP A 271 3.57 17.28 13.52
C ASP A 271 4.79 17.24 12.60
N LEU A 272 4.56 17.23 11.28
CA LEU A 272 5.59 17.16 10.25
C LEU A 272 6.13 18.53 9.81
N MET A 273 5.32 19.59 9.97
CA MET A 273 5.71 20.92 9.54
C MET A 273 6.74 21.54 10.49
N GLN A 274 7.98 21.54 10.06
CA GLN A 274 8.90 22.59 10.44
C GLN A 274 8.49 23.86 9.69
N SER A 275 7.57 24.65 10.22
CA SER A 275 7.38 25.96 9.68
C SER A 275 8.63 26.80 10.00
N GLU A 276 9.15 27.56 9.03
CA GLU A 276 10.18 28.56 9.28
C GLU A 276 9.78 29.48 10.44
N GLU A 277 8.48 29.75 10.59
CA GLU A 277 7.90 30.47 11.72
C GLU A 277 8.02 29.72 13.05
N ALA A 278 7.85 28.41 13.10
CA ALA A 278 8.02 27.61 14.31
C ALA A 278 9.49 27.54 14.73
N ALA A 279 10.40 27.41 13.76
CA ALA A 279 11.84 27.47 14.01
C ALA A 279 12.28 28.87 14.49
N ALA A 280 11.74 29.96 13.93
CA ALA A 280 12.00 31.32 14.35
C ALA A 280 11.45 31.63 15.76
N LEU A 281 10.39 30.92 16.19
CA LEU A 281 9.80 31.01 17.53
C LEU A 281 10.43 30.03 18.53
N GLY A 282 11.47 29.27 18.13
CA GLY A 282 12.10 28.24 18.97
C GLY A 282 11.18 27.05 19.26
N LYS A 283 10.09 26.87 18.50
CA LYS A 283 9.19 25.72 18.61
C LYS A 283 9.67 24.63 17.68
N ASN A 284 10.17 23.54 18.23
CA ASN A 284 10.52 22.36 17.45
C ASN A 284 9.25 21.61 17.04
N ALA A 285 9.25 21.09 15.80
CA ALA A 285 8.20 20.16 15.39
C ALA A 285 8.21 18.92 16.31
N PRO A 286 7.05 18.40 16.75
CA PRO A 286 6.99 17.23 17.62
C PRO A 286 7.74 16.00 17.11
N VAL A 287 7.80 15.81 15.79
CA VAL A 287 8.55 14.69 15.15
C VAL A 287 10.07 14.83 15.26
N PHE A 288 10.57 15.99 15.68
CA PHE A 288 11.99 16.25 15.73
C PHE A 288 12.65 15.66 16.98
N ASN A 289 13.61 14.74 16.79
CA ASN A 289 14.29 14.07 17.90
C ASN A 289 15.49 14.89 18.42
N LEU A 290 15.28 15.60 19.52
CA LEU A 290 16.30 16.42 20.15
C LEU A 290 17.50 15.62 20.69
N SER A 291 17.33 14.34 21.01
CA SER A 291 18.39 13.49 21.53
C SER A 291 19.43 13.11 20.47
N LEU A 292 19.06 13.20 19.17
CA LEU A 292 19.92 12.85 18.04
C LEU A 292 20.45 14.04 17.25
N ILE A 293 19.93 15.26 17.48
CA ILE A 293 20.24 16.43 16.64
C ILE A 293 21.71 16.81 16.66
N HIS A 294 22.41 16.61 17.77
CA HIS A 294 23.81 16.96 17.91
C HIS A 294 24.77 15.89 17.37
N ILE A 295 24.27 14.73 16.96
CA ILE A 295 25.08 13.65 16.39
C ILE A 295 25.28 13.86 14.88
N SER A 296 24.34 14.52 14.21
CA SER A 296 24.33 14.69 12.75
C SER A 296 24.91 16.01 12.24
N GLU A 297 25.07 17.04 13.09
CA GLU A 297 25.73 18.29 12.70
C GLU A 297 27.18 18.35 13.23
N PRO A 298 28.18 18.23 12.34
CA PRO A 298 29.54 18.66 12.72
C PRO A 298 29.47 20.18 12.96
N THR A 299 29.70 20.59 14.20
CA THR A 299 29.82 22.00 14.57
C THR A 299 30.73 22.71 13.56
N ARG A 300 30.15 23.49 12.62
CA ARG A 300 30.90 24.49 11.90
C ARG A 300 31.40 25.50 12.95
N ARG A 301 32.64 25.34 13.39
CA ARG A 301 33.34 26.43 14.00
C ARG A 301 33.51 27.47 12.90
N THR A 302 32.74 28.52 12.93
CA THR A 302 33.06 29.76 12.24
C THR A 302 34.32 30.34 12.86
N PRO A 303 35.31 30.75 12.05
CA PRO A 303 36.55 31.34 12.53
C PRO A 303 36.32 32.68 13.21
#